data_6b0234f0b026e08f74330eb904d895c0
#
_entry.id   6b0234f0b026e08f74330eb904d895c0
#
_cell.length_a   1.000
_cell.length_b   1.000
_cell.length_c   1.000
_cell.angle_alpha   90.00
_cell.angle_beta   90.00
_cell.angle_gamma   90.00
#
_symmetry.space_group_name_H-M   'P 1'
#
loop_
_entity.id
_entity.type
_entity.pdbx_description
1 polymer ?
#
loop_
_entity_poly.entity_id
_entity_poly.type
_entity_poly.pdbx_seq_one_letter_code
_entity_poly.pdbx_strand_id
1 'polypeptide(L)'
;MIKISVVGLGQMGVNHLNNLLNIKNISLINIYDKIKRKELANKYNTKFSKNIKEVINNSDATIIATPTTTHFKYFLECSKKIKNIFIEKPLVTDIKQFKKILQITKKKKINLKVGYIERYNPTVQLIKKILKKNKILNLDFIRTNNRQNKIKDTNIIFDIMTHDIDLALYLSGDVKRITSSGVKKRNKIKFAISTLEHKNKCITRILSNSECAKKIRTLNITTEKNYISANLLTREIIITKKNFGKKSNNLEKKIYAPNKNALLEELKDFIKSCKKNPNNKLLDTFYKNTLICKEIQKQIFSN
;
A
#
# COMPACT_ATOMS: atom_id res chain seq x y z
N MET A 1 -12.71 -19.70 15.11
CA MET A 1 -11.38 -19.52 14.46
C MET A 1 -11.64 -19.23 12.99
N ILE A 2 -10.98 -18.24 12.38
CA ILE A 2 -11.18 -17.90 10.95
C ILE A 2 -10.29 -18.80 10.11
N LYS A 3 -10.88 -19.52 9.16
CA LYS A 3 -10.15 -20.35 8.20
C LYS A 3 -9.62 -19.45 7.09
N ILE A 4 -8.29 -19.30 7.01
CA ILE A 4 -7.64 -18.41 6.05
C ILE A 4 -6.77 -19.17 5.07
N SER A 5 -6.71 -18.67 3.83
CA SER A 5 -5.87 -19.23 2.77
C SER A 5 -5.02 -18.14 2.13
N VAL A 6 -3.89 -18.52 1.55
CA VAL A 6 -3.00 -17.63 0.80
C VAL A 6 -2.87 -18.12 -0.64
N VAL A 7 -3.14 -17.22 -1.59
CA VAL A 7 -3.05 -17.43 -3.04
C VAL A 7 -1.91 -16.58 -3.58
N GLY A 8 -0.90 -17.24 -4.17
CA GLY A 8 0.36 -16.62 -4.58
C GLY A 8 1.42 -16.74 -3.48
N LEU A 9 2.47 -17.51 -3.77
CA LEU A 9 3.55 -17.86 -2.83
C LEU A 9 4.90 -17.23 -3.24
N GLY A 10 4.84 -16.09 -3.93
CA GLY A 10 6.01 -15.23 -4.16
C GLY A 10 6.49 -14.59 -2.86
N GLN A 11 7.41 -13.63 -2.96
CA GLN A 11 8.00 -12.96 -1.79
C GLN A 11 6.94 -12.41 -0.81
N MET A 12 5.88 -11.73 -1.33
CA MET A 12 4.82 -11.18 -0.47
C MET A 12 3.95 -12.28 0.13
N GLY A 13 3.61 -13.34 -0.63
CA GLY A 13 2.87 -14.46 -0.09
C GLY A 13 3.58 -15.13 1.09
N VAL A 14 4.89 -15.36 0.96
CA VAL A 14 5.72 -15.90 2.05
C VAL A 14 5.78 -14.93 3.24
N ASN A 15 5.89 -13.62 3.00
CA ASN A 15 5.83 -12.62 4.07
C ASN A 15 4.49 -12.66 4.81
N HIS A 16 3.37 -12.83 4.09
CA HIS A 16 2.05 -13.02 4.72
C HIS A 16 2.01 -14.28 5.57
N LEU A 17 2.49 -15.42 5.04
CA LEU A 17 2.53 -16.67 5.79
C LEU A 17 3.32 -16.54 7.10
N ASN A 18 4.52 -15.94 7.06
CA ASN A 18 5.33 -15.69 8.26
C ASN A 18 4.60 -14.85 9.31
N ASN A 19 3.83 -13.84 8.87
CA ASN A 19 3.11 -12.97 9.80
C ASN A 19 1.82 -13.59 10.33
N LEU A 20 1.14 -14.43 9.55
CA LEU A 20 -0.06 -15.15 9.99
C LEU A 20 0.22 -16.07 11.18
N LEU A 21 1.41 -16.67 11.27
CA LEU A 21 1.82 -17.50 12.43
C LEU A 21 1.78 -16.73 13.76
N ASN A 22 1.87 -15.40 13.73
CA ASN A 22 1.84 -14.53 14.92
C ASN A 22 0.45 -13.98 15.23
N ILE A 23 -0.61 -14.48 14.58
CA ILE A 23 -1.99 -14.06 14.79
C ILE A 23 -2.78 -15.16 15.45
N LYS A 24 -3.36 -14.88 16.62
CA LYS A 24 -4.27 -15.80 17.32
C LYS A 24 -5.67 -15.84 16.65
N ASN A 25 -6.40 -16.91 16.90
CA ASN A 25 -7.79 -17.09 16.44
C ASN A 25 -7.96 -17.22 14.91
N ILE A 26 -6.91 -17.63 14.20
CA ILE A 26 -6.97 -18.03 12.80
C ILE A 26 -6.49 -19.48 12.63
N SER A 27 -6.89 -20.10 11.52
CA SER A 27 -6.36 -21.37 11.05
C SER A 27 -5.92 -21.22 9.61
N LEU A 28 -4.61 -21.35 9.33
CA LEU A 28 -4.10 -21.41 7.98
C LEU A 28 -4.41 -22.79 7.40
N ILE A 29 -5.44 -22.88 6.57
CA ILE A 29 -5.97 -24.18 6.13
C ILE A 29 -5.38 -24.65 4.81
N ASN A 30 -5.04 -23.74 3.90
CA ASN A 30 -4.39 -24.09 2.67
C ASN A 30 -3.64 -22.91 2.01
N ILE A 31 -2.71 -23.27 1.13
CA ILE A 31 -1.97 -22.35 0.29
C ILE A 31 -2.07 -22.80 -1.17
N TYR A 32 -1.99 -21.85 -2.11
CA TYR A 32 -2.07 -22.13 -3.53
C TYR A 32 -1.12 -21.24 -4.34
N ASP A 33 -0.44 -21.83 -5.29
CA ASP A 33 0.31 -21.15 -6.34
C ASP A 33 0.21 -21.97 -7.64
N LYS A 34 0.43 -21.33 -8.80
CA LYS A 34 0.57 -22.04 -10.07
C LYS A 34 1.80 -22.95 -10.10
N ILE A 35 2.87 -22.51 -9.44
CA ILE A 35 4.10 -23.29 -9.26
C ILE A 35 3.94 -24.08 -7.98
N LYS A 36 4.08 -25.42 -8.07
CA LYS A 36 4.03 -26.27 -6.87
C LYS A 36 5.18 -25.93 -5.93
N ARG A 37 4.83 -25.57 -4.71
CA ARG A 37 5.73 -25.24 -3.60
C ARG A 37 5.33 -26.05 -2.36
N LYS A 38 5.38 -27.36 -2.49
CA LYS A 38 4.98 -28.29 -1.41
C LYS A 38 5.81 -28.11 -0.14
N GLU A 39 7.07 -27.73 -0.30
CA GLU A 39 7.98 -27.42 0.81
C GLU A 39 7.41 -26.32 1.74
N LEU A 40 6.68 -25.36 1.18
CA LEU A 40 6.02 -24.33 2.00
C LEU A 40 4.82 -24.89 2.76
N ALA A 41 4.09 -25.86 2.19
CA ALA A 41 2.97 -26.48 2.89
C ALA A 41 3.47 -27.22 4.14
N ASN A 42 4.56 -27.97 4.03
CA ASN A 42 5.20 -28.65 5.16
C ASN A 42 5.71 -27.63 6.19
N LYS A 43 6.44 -26.60 5.73
CA LYS A 43 7.01 -25.56 6.59
C LYS A 43 5.95 -24.85 7.45
N TYR A 44 4.77 -24.59 6.88
CA TYR A 44 3.69 -23.84 7.56
C TYR A 44 2.59 -24.76 8.13
N ASN A 45 2.83 -26.07 8.14
CA ASN A 45 1.88 -27.09 8.60
C ASN A 45 0.47 -26.86 8.03
N THR A 46 0.39 -26.79 6.69
CA THR A 46 -0.85 -26.51 5.97
C THR A 46 -0.94 -27.33 4.69
N LYS A 47 -2.11 -27.34 4.06
CA LYS A 47 -2.33 -28.07 2.81
C LYS A 47 -1.94 -27.22 1.61
N PHE A 48 -1.23 -27.79 0.64
CA PHE A 48 -1.08 -27.21 -0.69
C PHE A 48 -2.29 -27.62 -1.55
N SER A 49 -3.11 -26.64 -1.95
CA SER A 49 -4.30 -26.90 -2.78
C SER A 49 -3.93 -27.19 -4.23
N LYS A 50 -4.60 -28.17 -4.82
CA LYS A 50 -4.40 -28.55 -6.24
C LYS A 50 -4.89 -27.48 -7.21
N ASN A 51 -5.93 -26.76 -6.82
CA ASN A 51 -6.56 -25.71 -7.65
C ASN A 51 -7.24 -24.66 -6.77
N ILE A 52 -7.65 -23.56 -7.39
CA ILE A 52 -8.30 -22.44 -6.70
C ILE A 52 -9.68 -22.81 -6.12
N LYS A 53 -10.38 -23.82 -6.68
CA LYS A 53 -11.68 -24.25 -6.16
C LYS A 53 -11.56 -24.83 -4.75
N GLU A 54 -10.48 -25.57 -4.46
CA GLU A 54 -10.21 -26.07 -3.10
C GLU A 54 -10.00 -24.93 -2.10
N VAL A 55 -9.29 -23.86 -2.50
CA VAL A 55 -9.16 -22.65 -1.69
C VAL A 55 -10.53 -22.07 -1.36
N ILE A 56 -11.38 -21.90 -2.38
CA ILE A 56 -12.68 -21.24 -2.27
C ILE A 56 -13.64 -22.04 -1.36
N ASN A 57 -13.60 -23.36 -1.44
CA ASN A 57 -14.56 -24.21 -0.73
C ASN A 57 -14.30 -24.33 0.78
N ASN A 58 -13.08 -24.11 1.20
CA ASN A 58 -12.65 -24.37 2.56
C ASN A 58 -12.29 -23.11 3.37
N SER A 59 -12.34 -21.91 2.78
CA SER A 59 -11.86 -20.69 3.41
C SER A 59 -12.97 -19.70 3.78
N ASP A 60 -12.87 -19.12 4.97
CA ASP A 60 -13.68 -17.96 5.39
C ASP A 60 -13.08 -16.65 4.86
N ALA A 61 -11.75 -16.63 4.71
CA ALA A 61 -10.99 -15.49 4.25
C ALA A 61 -9.83 -15.92 3.33
N THR A 62 -9.42 -15.06 2.41
CA THR A 62 -8.27 -15.33 1.53
C THR A 62 -7.39 -14.10 1.36
N ILE A 63 -6.08 -14.33 1.25
CA ILE A 63 -5.08 -13.33 0.88
C ILE A 63 -4.62 -13.63 -0.54
N ILE A 64 -4.75 -12.67 -1.45
CA ILE A 64 -4.28 -12.75 -2.83
C ILE A 64 -3.00 -11.94 -2.94
N ALA A 65 -1.86 -12.63 -3.08
CA ALA A 65 -0.51 -12.06 -3.18
C ALA A 65 0.20 -12.54 -4.47
N THR A 66 -0.56 -12.65 -5.54
CA THR A 66 -0.09 -13.05 -6.88
C THR A 66 0.46 -11.84 -7.65
N PRO A 67 1.03 -11.99 -8.86
CA PRO A 67 1.33 -10.85 -9.73
C PRO A 67 0.08 -10.01 -10.02
N THR A 68 0.26 -8.68 -10.09
CA THR A 68 -0.85 -7.70 -10.26
C THR A 68 -1.77 -8.03 -11.44
N THR A 69 -1.20 -8.51 -12.54
CA THR A 69 -1.95 -8.89 -13.76
C THR A 69 -2.97 -10.01 -13.51
N THR A 70 -2.85 -10.73 -12.43
CA THR A 70 -3.73 -11.86 -12.09
C THR A 70 -4.69 -11.57 -10.93
N HIS A 71 -4.57 -10.41 -10.25
CA HIS A 71 -5.41 -10.03 -9.11
C HIS A 71 -6.90 -10.07 -9.47
N PHE A 72 -7.28 -9.48 -10.62
CA PHE A 72 -8.67 -9.45 -11.07
C PHE A 72 -9.24 -10.86 -11.26
N LYS A 73 -8.48 -11.74 -11.92
CA LYS A 73 -8.88 -13.15 -12.12
C LYS A 73 -9.15 -13.84 -10.79
N TYR A 74 -8.19 -13.78 -9.85
CA TYR A 74 -8.34 -14.46 -8.56
C TYR A 74 -9.41 -13.81 -7.67
N PHE A 75 -9.60 -12.48 -7.76
CA PHE A 75 -10.73 -11.83 -7.11
C PHE A 75 -12.07 -12.38 -7.62
N LEU A 76 -12.26 -12.50 -8.94
CA LEU A 76 -13.49 -13.04 -9.52
C LEU A 76 -13.77 -14.46 -9.02
N GLU A 77 -12.75 -15.32 -9.00
CA GLU A 77 -12.90 -16.69 -8.52
C GLU A 77 -13.26 -16.72 -7.03
N CYS A 78 -12.47 -16.06 -6.18
CA CYS A 78 -12.68 -16.05 -4.72
C CYS A 78 -14.03 -15.41 -4.35
N SER A 79 -14.43 -14.34 -5.03
CA SER A 79 -15.69 -13.64 -4.77
C SER A 79 -16.95 -14.46 -5.04
N LYS A 80 -16.83 -15.67 -5.60
CA LYS A 80 -17.98 -16.58 -5.79
C LYS A 80 -18.55 -17.03 -4.44
N LYS A 81 -17.69 -17.28 -3.43
CA LYS A 81 -18.10 -17.80 -2.11
C LYS A 81 -17.47 -17.05 -0.93
N ILE A 82 -16.21 -16.58 -1.05
CA ILE A 82 -15.48 -15.95 0.04
C ILE A 82 -15.92 -14.51 0.22
N LYS A 83 -16.26 -14.13 1.46
CA LYS A 83 -16.72 -12.77 1.81
C LYS A 83 -15.60 -11.88 2.34
N ASN A 84 -14.48 -12.43 2.79
CA ASN A 84 -13.36 -11.68 3.32
C ASN A 84 -12.15 -11.88 2.41
N ILE A 85 -11.77 -10.84 1.68
CA ILE A 85 -10.72 -10.91 0.68
C ILE A 85 -9.70 -9.80 0.95
N PHE A 86 -8.44 -10.18 1.11
CA PHE A 86 -7.31 -9.26 1.09
C PHE A 86 -6.59 -9.41 -0.25
N ILE A 87 -6.23 -8.30 -0.88
CA ILE A 87 -5.47 -8.30 -2.14
C ILE A 87 -4.29 -7.36 -2.01
N GLU A 88 -3.10 -7.81 -2.44
CA GLU A 88 -1.93 -6.97 -2.49
C GLU A 88 -2.09 -5.77 -3.43
N LYS A 89 -1.32 -4.72 -3.14
CA LYS A 89 -1.28 -3.52 -4.00
C LYS A 89 -0.45 -3.76 -5.29
N PRO A 90 -0.77 -3.03 -6.34
CA PRO A 90 -2.01 -2.31 -6.58
C PRO A 90 -3.17 -3.31 -6.75
N LEU A 91 -4.38 -2.91 -6.36
CA LEU A 91 -5.54 -3.80 -6.51
C LEU A 91 -5.64 -4.32 -7.96
N VAL A 92 -5.63 -3.41 -8.91
CA VAL A 92 -5.44 -3.62 -10.35
C VAL A 92 -4.86 -2.35 -10.98
N THR A 93 -4.36 -2.44 -12.20
CA THR A 93 -3.91 -1.27 -12.98
C THR A 93 -4.94 -0.80 -14.01
N ASP A 94 -5.94 -1.59 -14.31
CA ASP A 94 -7.01 -1.28 -15.26
C ASP A 94 -8.25 -0.72 -14.54
N ILE A 95 -8.74 0.43 -15.01
CA ILE A 95 -9.87 1.14 -14.40
C ILE A 95 -11.20 0.40 -14.59
N LYS A 96 -11.38 -0.30 -15.71
CA LYS A 96 -12.61 -1.08 -15.98
C LYS A 96 -12.68 -2.27 -15.01
N GLN A 97 -11.55 -2.96 -14.81
CA GLN A 97 -11.44 -4.03 -13.81
C GLN A 97 -11.70 -3.50 -12.39
N PHE A 98 -11.15 -2.34 -12.05
CA PHE A 98 -11.39 -1.73 -10.73
C PHE A 98 -12.88 -1.46 -10.49
N LYS A 99 -13.56 -0.81 -11.45
CA LYS A 99 -15.00 -0.56 -11.38
C LYS A 99 -15.80 -1.85 -11.23
N LYS A 100 -15.41 -2.93 -11.94
CA LYS A 100 -16.07 -4.23 -11.83
C LYS A 100 -15.88 -4.85 -10.45
N ILE A 101 -14.67 -4.73 -9.85
CA ILE A 101 -14.40 -5.15 -8.48
C ILE A 101 -15.32 -4.40 -7.51
N LEU A 102 -15.43 -3.07 -7.62
CA LEU A 102 -16.31 -2.26 -6.77
C LEU A 102 -17.77 -2.71 -6.84
N GLN A 103 -18.29 -2.94 -8.05
CA GLN A 103 -19.65 -3.42 -8.27
C GLN A 103 -19.92 -4.77 -7.59
N ILE A 104 -19.00 -5.74 -7.79
CA ILE A 104 -19.12 -7.07 -7.20
C ILE A 104 -19.01 -7.00 -5.68
N THR A 105 -18.05 -6.22 -5.17
CA THR A 105 -17.83 -6.02 -3.74
C THR A 105 -19.07 -5.47 -3.05
N LYS A 106 -19.70 -4.45 -3.65
CA LYS A 106 -20.95 -3.88 -3.14
C LYS A 106 -22.10 -4.89 -3.21
N LYS A 107 -22.35 -5.48 -4.40
CA LYS A 107 -23.46 -6.44 -4.63
C LYS A 107 -23.39 -7.64 -3.69
N LYS A 108 -22.19 -8.19 -3.48
CA LYS A 108 -21.98 -9.41 -2.67
C LYS A 108 -21.66 -9.13 -1.21
N LYS A 109 -21.62 -7.87 -0.78
CA LYS A 109 -21.24 -7.44 0.57
C LYS A 109 -19.90 -8.04 1.00
N ILE A 110 -18.86 -7.96 0.12
CA ILE A 110 -17.53 -8.47 0.39
C ILE A 110 -16.77 -7.48 1.25
N ASN A 111 -16.13 -7.94 2.32
CA ASN A 111 -15.12 -7.21 3.07
C ASN A 111 -13.80 -7.29 2.27
N LEU A 112 -13.52 -6.27 1.46
CA LEU A 112 -12.32 -6.19 0.63
C LEU A 112 -11.30 -5.25 1.25
N LYS A 113 -10.10 -5.76 1.52
CA LYS A 113 -8.94 -4.99 1.95
C LYS A 113 -7.86 -5.00 0.87
N VAL A 114 -7.16 -3.89 0.71
CA VAL A 114 -6.03 -3.76 -0.22
C VAL A 114 -4.76 -3.47 0.55
N GLY A 115 -3.68 -4.18 0.23
CA GLY A 115 -2.41 -4.21 0.94
C GLY A 115 -1.58 -2.92 0.84
N TYR A 116 -2.10 -1.79 1.29
CA TYR A 116 -1.35 -0.54 1.40
C TYR A 116 -0.62 -0.46 2.74
N ILE A 117 0.39 -1.30 2.89
CA ILE A 117 1.17 -1.52 4.12
C ILE A 117 1.73 -0.22 4.75
N GLU A 118 2.07 0.80 3.94
CA GLU A 118 2.63 2.05 4.46
C GLU A 118 1.66 2.83 5.35
N ARG A 119 0.36 2.59 5.25
CA ARG A 119 -0.63 3.14 6.20
C ARG A 119 -0.46 2.58 7.61
N TYR A 120 0.15 1.39 7.75
CA TYR A 120 0.45 0.73 9.04
C TYR A 120 1.90 0.94 9.48
N ASN A 121 2.71 1.65 8.68
CA ASN A 121 4.06 2.03 9.07
C ASN A 121 4.00 2.86 10.37
N PRO A 122 4.70 2.46 11.44
CA PRO A 122 4.60 3.13 12.74
C PRO A 122 5.00 4.60 12.69
N THR A 123 5.93 4.98 11.80
CA THR A 123 6.31 6.38 11.56
C THR A 123 5.13 7.17 11.00
N VAL A 124 4.44 6.64 9.99
CA VAL A 124 3.26 7.27 9.38
C VAL A 124 2.13 7.41 10.41
N GLN A 125 1.90 6.38 11.20
CA GLN A 125 0.88 6.40 12.26
C GLN A 125 1.18 7.46 13.33
N LEU A 126 2.45 7.61 13.72
CA LEU A 126 2.87 8.64 14.67
C LEU A 126 2.75 10.04 14.08
N ILE A 127 3.21 10.24 12.84
CA ILE A 127 3.04 11.48 12.08
C ILE A 127 1.56 11.88 12.04
N LYS A 128 0.66 10.96 11.69
CA LYS A 128 -0.77 11.25 11.64
C LYS A 128 -1.33 11.75 12.97
N LYS A 129 -0.84 11.21 14.10
CA LYS A 129 -1.21 11.69 15.44
C LYS A 129 -0.70 13.12 15.69
N ILE A 130 0.54 13.42 15.28
CA ILE A 130 1.17 14.75 15.43
C ILE A 130 0.40 15.79 14.58
N LEU A 131 -0.05 15.39 13.39
CA LEU A 131 -0.72 16.28 12.44
C LEU A 131 -2.20 16.60 12.78
N LYS A 132 -2.85 15.89 13.71
CA LYS A 132 -4.31 16.00 13.98
C LYS A 132 -4.86 17.41 14.13
N LYS A 133 -4.04 18.37 14.57
CA LYS A 133 -4.42 19.78 14.80
C LYS A 133 -3.64 20.78 13.94
N ASN A 134 -2.89 20.30 12.95
CA ASN A 134 -2.02 21.15 12.15
C ASN A 134 -2.48 21.13 10.69
N LYS A 135 -2.69 22.30 10.11
CA LYS A 135 -2.93 22.40 8.67
C LYS A 135 -1.65 22.10 7.91
N ILE A 136 -1.72 21.12 7.02
CA ILE A 136 -0.60 20.73 6.16
C ILE A 136 -0.56 21.69 4.96
N LEU A 137 0.62 22.27 4.71
CA LEU A 137 0.89 23.14 3.57
C LEU A 137 1.55 22.36 2.44
N ASN A 138 2.51 21.49 2.81
CA ASN A 138 3.27 20.69 1.86
C ASN A 138 3.57 19.30 2.40
N LEU A 139 3.57 18.31 1.49
CA LEU A 139 4.13 16.97 1.68
C LEU A 139 5.21 16.73 0.62
N ASP A 140 6.34 16.21 1.01
CA ASP A 140 7.45 15.89 0.11
C ASP A 140 7.94 14.46 0.34
N PHE A 141 7.68 13.57 -0.63
CA PHE A 141 8.06 12.18 -0.58
C PHE A 141 9.23 11.90 -1.51
N ILE A 142 10.25 11.20 -0.98
CA ILE A 142 11.33 10.64 -1.79
C ILE A 142 11.39 9.14 -1.53
N ARG A 143 11.18 8.36 -2.59
CA ARG A 143 11.26 6.91 -2.54
C ARG A 143 12.16 6.37 -3.64
N THR A 144 13.28 5.81 -3.24
CA THR A 144 14.24 5.22 -4.17
C THR A 144 14.52 3.76 -3.85
N ASN A 145 14.90 3.01 -4.85
CA ASN A 145 15.26 1.60 -4.70
C ASN A 145 16.05 1.12 -5.92
N ASN A 146 17.09 0.32 -5.70
CA ASN A 146 17.75 -0.37 -6.79
C ASN A 146 17.00 -1.67 -7.11
N ARG A 147 16.08 -1.59 -8.09
CA ARG A 147 15.23 -2.73 -8.52
C ARG A 147 15.32 -3.00 -10.02
N GLN A 148 16.50 -2.82 -10.62
CA GLN A 148 16.68 -2.89 -12.08
C GLN A 148 16.03 -4.12 -12.74
N ASN A 149 15.93 -5.26 -12.04
CA ASN A 149 15.46 -6.52 -12.62
C ASN A 149 14.24 -7.18 -11.91
N LYS A 150 13.65 -6.54 -10.88
CA LYS A 150 12.60 -7.17 -10.07
C LYS A 150 11.17 -6.84 -10.48
N ILE A 151 10.95 -5.74 -11.19
CA ILE A 151 9.61 -5.29 -11.61
C ILE A 151 9.38 -5.84 -13.02
N LYS A 152 8.61 -6.92 -13.12
CA LYS A 152 8.30 -7.55 -14.42
C LYS A 152 6.94 -7.14 -14.96
N ASP A 153 5.95 -6.91 -14.12
CA ASP A 153 4.53 -6.80 -14.45
C ASP A 153 3.93 -5.40 -14.33
N THR A 154 4.64 -4.45 -13.69
CA THR A 154 4.20 -3.06 -13.54
C THR A 154 5.35 -2.07 -13.73
N ASN A 155 5.05 -0.77 -13.89
CA ASN A 155 6.07 0.28 -13.90
C ASN A 155 6.28 0.86 -12.49
N ILE A 156 7.29 1.76 -12.36
CA ILE A 156 7.65 2.38 -11.08
C ILE A 156 6.48 3.11 -10.40
N ILE A 157 5.52 3.64 -11.18
CA ILE A 157 4.38 4.39 -10.66
C ILE A 157 3.47 3.46 -9.86
N PHE A 158 3.09 2.32 -10.44
CA PHE A 158 2.24 1.34 -9.80
C PHE A 158 2.96 0.46 -8.78
N ASP A 159 4.31 0.34 -8.87
CA ASP A 159 5.06 -0.45 -7.89
C ASP A 159 5.49 0.35 -6.67
N ILE A 160 6.12 1.52 -6.86
CA ILE A 160 6.71 2.29 -5.76
C ILE A 160 5.96 3.59 -5.47
N MET A 161 5.66 4.41 -6.49
CA MET A 161 5.04 5.72 -6.30
C MET A 161 3.62 5.61 -5.74
N THR A 162 2.89 4.55 -6.07
CA THR A 162 1.53 4.27 -5.57
C THR A 162 1.43 4.29 -4.03
N HIS A 163 2.49 3.92 -3.31
CA HIS A 163 2.51 3.99 -1.85
C HIS A 163 2.48 5.43 -1.36
N ASP A 164 3.24 6.31 -2.00
CA ASP A 164 3.35 7.72 -1.58
C ASP A 164 2.14 8.53 -2.05
N ILE A 165 1.54 8.16 -3.21
CA ILE A 165 0.23 8.68 -3.64
C ILE A 165 -0.85 8.30 -2.61
N ASP A 166 -0.84 7.05 -2.14
CA ASP A 166 -1.78 6.59 -1.12
C ASP A 166 -1.62 7.35 0.19
N LEU A 167 -0.38 7.57 0.63
CA LEU A 167 -0.10 8.36 1.83
C LEU A 167 -0.48 9.84 1.65
N ALA A 168 -0.29 10.42 0.47
CA ALA A 168 -0.72 11.78 0.17
C ALA A 168 -2.25 11.94 0.30
N LEU A 169 -3.00 10.99 -0.30
CA LEU A 169 -4.46 10.93 -0.14
C LEU A 169 -4.89 10.69 1.32
N TYR A 170 -4.15 9.86 2.05
CA TYR A 170 -4.43 9.53 3.45
C TYR A 170 -4.20 10.70 4.41
N LEU A 171 -3.21 11.56 4.13
CA LEU A 171 -2.83 12.68 4.98
C LEU A 171 -3.50 14.00 4.58
N SER A 172 -3.68 14.24 3.28
CA SER A 172 -4.15 15.53 2.74
C SER A 172 -5.46 15.45 1.93
N GLY A 173 -6.01 14.23 1.73
CA GLY A 173 -7.29 14.08 1.04
C GLY A 173 -7.21 14.21 -0.49
N ASP A 174 -8.32 14.58 -1.12
CA ASP A 174 -8.51 14.56 -2.56
C ASP A 174 -7.59 15.51 -3.32
N VAL A 175 -7.12 15.04 -4.49
CA VAL A 175 -6.28 15.78 -5.44
C VAL A 175 -7.16 16.50 -6.45
N LYS A 176 -6.79 17.75 -6.80
CA LYS A 176 -7.45 18.60 -7.78
C LYS A 176 -6.68 18.62 -9.12
N ARG A 177 -5.35 18.71 -9.07
CA ARG A 177 -4.48 18.80 -10.25
C ARG A 177 -3.23 17.96 -10.07
N ILE A 178 -2.72 17.44 -11.19
CA ILE A 178 -1.53 16.60 -11.26
C ILE A 178 -0.63 17.15 -12.35
N THR A 179 0.65 17.29 -12.04
CA THR A 179 1.70 17.61 -13.03
C THR A 179 2.86 16.63 -12.83
N SER A 180 3.34 16.00 -13.90
CA SER A 180 4.32 14.94 -13.80
C SER A 180 5.32 14.95 -14.94
N SER A 181 6.56 14.62 -14.59
CA SER A 181 7.65 14.39 -15.55
C SER A 181 8.42 13.12 -15.16
N GLY A 182 9.11 12.53 -16.10
CA GLY A 182 9.86 11.31 -15.81
C GLY A 182 10.84 10.92 -16.91
N VAL A 183 11.70 9.95 -16.56
CA VAL A 183 12.69 9.39 -17.48
C VAL A 183 12.31 7.95 -17.82
N LYS A 184 12.27 7.67 -19.12
CA LYS A 184 11.97 6.34 -19.68
C LYS A 184 13.27 5.68 -20.16
N LYS A 185 13.38 4.38 -19.94
CA LYS A 185 14.45 3.53 -20.50
C LYS A 185 13.80 2.25 -21.02
N ARG A 186 13.95 1.95 -22.33
CA ARG A 186 13.32 0.78 -22.99
C ARG A 186 11.82 0.66 -22.65
N ASN A 187 11.05 1.73 -22.91
CA ASN A 187 9.60 1.83 -22.63
C ASN A 187 9.16 1.60 -21.17
N LYS A 188 10.09 1.65 -20.21
CA LYS A 188 9.78 1.58 -18.79
C LYS A 188 10.17 2.88 -18.10
N ILE A 189 9.25 3.45 -17.35
CA ILE A 189 9.52 4.61 -16.50
C ILE A 189 10.44 4.17 -15.36
N LYS A 190 11.61 4.82 -15.23
CA LYS A 190 12.65 4.52 -14.25
C LYS A 190 12.79 5.57 -13.16
N PHE A 191 12.46 6.80 -13.52
CA PHE A 191 12.40 7.95 -12.65
C PHE A 191 11.08 8.69 -12.93
N ALA A 192 10.41 9.12 -11.87
CA ALA A 192 9.22 9.96 -11.98
C ALA A 192 9.19 10.98 -10.85
N ILE A 193 8.82 12.21 -11.20
CA ILE A 193 8.47 13.26 -10.25
C ILE A 193 7.06 13.73 -10.55
N SER A 194 6.26 13.93 -9.51
CA SER A 194 4.88 14.38 -9.64
C SER A 194 4.56 15.42 -8.57
N THR A 195 3.81 16.44 -8.96
CA THR A 195 3.20 17.41 -8.04
C THR A 195 1.70 17.20 -8.04
N LEU A 196 1.13 17.03 -6.84
CA LEU A 196 -0.31 16.86 -6.62
C LEU A 196 -0.82 18.09 -5.86
N GLU A 197 -1.75 18.83 -6.44
CA GLU A 197 -2.47 19.90 -5.76
C GLU A 197 -3.74 19.33 -5.15
N HIS A 198 -3.86 19.39 -3.83
CA HIS A 198 -5.04 18.89 -3.12
C HIS A 198 -6.16 19.93 -3.07
N LYS A 199 -7.41 19.47 -2.90
CA LYS A 199 -8.57 20.36 -2.75
C LYS A 199 -8.47 21.30 -1.53
N ASN A 200 -7.76 20.88 -0.48
CA ASN A 200 -7.48 21.68 0.73
C ASN A 200 -6.30 22.66 0.59
N LYS A 201 -5.79 22.87 -0.64
CA LYS A 201 -4.63 23.71 -0.99
C LYS A 201 -3.27 23.18 -0.52
N CYS A 202 -3.18 21.95 0.02
CA CYS A 202 -1.90 21.30 0.27
C CYS A 202 -1.25 20.93 -1.07
N ILE A 203 0.06 21.06 -1.16
CA ILE A 203 0.84 20.62 -2.33
C ILE A 203 1.69 19.43 -1.92
N THR A 204 1.58 18.34 -2.66
CA THR A 204 2.43 17.16 -2.47
C THR A 204 3.40 17.00 -3.63
N ARG A 205 4.70 16.90 -3.35
CA ARG A 205 5.71 16.46 -4.29
C ARG A 205 6.06 15.00 -4.02
N ILE A 206 6.13 14.16 -5.06
CA ILE A 206 6.52 12.76 -4.98
C ILE A 206 7.63 12.49 -5.98
N LEU A 207 8.77 12.01 -5.51
CA LEU A 207 9.88 11.54 -6.32
C LEU A 207 10.05 10.03 -6.14
N SER A 208 10.04 9.29 -7.25
CA SER A 208 10.29 7.85 -7.27
C SER A 208 11.39 7.49 -8.26
N ASN A 209 12.37 6.70 -7.82
CA ASN A 209 13.52 6.31 -8.64
C ASN A 209 13.89 4.84 -8.41
N SER A 210 13.92 4.03 -9.48
CA SER A 210 14.34 2.63 -9.46
C SER A 210 15.78 2.37 -9.86
N GLU A 211 16.51 3.39 -10.28
CA GLU A 211 17.92 3.31 -10.72
C GLU A 211 18.89 3.87 -9.65
N CYS A 212 18.38 4.28 -8.49
CA CYS A 212 19.21 4.83 -7.43
C CYS A 212 19.93 3.70 -6.65
N ALA A 213 21.24 3.84 -6.46
CA ALA A 213 22.04 2.88 -5.68
C ALA A 213 21.59 2.80 -4.20
N LYS A 214 21.10 3.92 -3.66
CA LYS A 214 20.67 4.03 -2.26
C LYS A 214 19.16 3.85 -2.12
N LYS A 215 18.75 3.04 -1.16
CA LYS A 215 17.34 2.90 -0.75
C LYS A 215 16.98 4.04 0.18
N ILE A 216 16.09 4.94 -0.26
CA ILE A 216 15.62 6.10 0.51
C ILE A 216 14.10 6.00 0.64
N ARG A 217 13.57 6.31 1.82
CA ARG A 217 12.14 6.50 2.05
C ARG A 217 11.97 7.63 3.06
N THR A 218 11.78 8.84 2.57
CA THR A 218 11.60 10.02 3.42
C THR A 218 10.27 10.68 3.15
N LEU A 219 9.75 11.33 4.18
CA LEU A 219 8.57 12.18 4.14
C LEU A 219 8.89 13.45 4.90
N ASN A 220 8.93 14.58 4.20
CA ASN A 220 9.03 15.89 4.81
C ASN A 220 7.67 16.61 4.73
N ILE A 221 7.29 17.27 5.81
CA ILE A 221 5.98 17.90 5.97
C ILE A 221 6.15 19.31 6.46
N THR A 222 5.61 20.28 5.73
CA THR A 222 5.48 21.66 6.20
C THR A 222 4.04 21.89 6.65
N THR A 223 3.90 22.34 7.89
CA THR A 223 2.63 22.81 8.43
C THR A 223 2.70 24.31 8.73
N GLU A 224 1.59 24.93 9.12
CA GLU A 224 1.62 26.32 9.56
C GLU A 224 2.57 26.54 10.76
N LYS A 225 2.73 25.54 11.65
CA LYS A 225 3.46 25.66 12.90
C LYS A 225 4.81 24.94 12.94
N ASN A 226 4.99 23.88 12.14
CA ASN A 226 6.14 22.99 12.26
C ASN A 226 6.66 22.58 10.88
N TYR A 227 7.95 22.26 10.82
CA TYR A 227 8.54 21.40 9.80
C TYR A 227 8.82 20.02 10.41
N ILE A 228 8.47 18.95 9.72
CA ILE A 228 8.66 17.58 10.18
C ILE A 228 9.43 16.84 9.09
N SER A 229 10.60 16.31 9.46
CA SER A 229 11.38 15.40 8.59
C SER A 229 11.30 13.99 9.14
N ALA A 230 10.95 13.03 8.33
CA ALA A 230 10.79 11.64 8.75
C ALA A 230 11.47 10.65 7.82
N ASN A 231 12.18 9.70 8.38
CA ASN A 231 12.74 8.56 7.70
C ASN A 231 11.89 7.32 8.00
N LEU A 232 11.18 6.82 6.97
CA LEU A 232 10.26 5.70 7.11
C LEU A 232 10.97 4.33 7.22
N LEU A 233 12.31 4.29 7.01
CA LEU A 233 13.12 3.07 7.20
C LEU A 233 13.68 2.99 8.61
N THR A 234 14.27 4.10 9.13
CA THR A 234 14.90 4.15 10.45
C THR A 234 13.92 4.51 11.56
N ARG A 235 12.72 4.93 11.20
CA ARG A 235 11.65 5.37 12.12
C ARG A 235 11.94 6.68 12.84
N GLU A 236 12.95 7.41 12.39
CA GLU A 236 13.33 8.71 12.94
C GLU A 236 12.36 9.79 12.46
N ILE A 237 11.99 10.69 13.36
CA ILE A 237 11.17 11.88 13.08
C ILE A 237 11.83 13.07 13.80
N ILE A 238 12.13 14.12 13.05
CA ILE A 238 12.63 15.39 13.56
C ILE A 238 11.52 16.42 13.38
N ILE A 239 11.17 17.11 14.46
CA ILE A 239 10.13 18.15 14.47
C ILE A 239 10.83 19.47 14.81
N THR A 240 10.82 20.41 13.87
CA THR A 240 11.33 21.75 14.03
C THR A 240 10.16 22.71 14.16
N LYS A 241 10.02 23.39 15.29
CA LYS A 241 8.99 24.42 15.51
C LYS A 241 9.38 25.70 14.80
N LYS A 242 8.42 26.34 14.12
CA LYS A 242 8.60 27.70 13.61
C LYS A 242 8.52 28.69 14.79
N ASN A 243 9.59 29.41 15.03
CA ASN A 243 9.60 30.55 15.94
C ASN A 243 9.50 31.84 15.13
N PHE A 244 8.49 32.66 15.40
CA PHE A 244 8.26 33.94 14.71
C PHE A 244 8.96 35.13 15.39
N GLY A 245 9.88 34.92 16.34
CA GLY A 245 10.59 35.98 17.11
C GLY A 245 12.00 36.25 16.62
N LYS A 246 12.53 37.47 16.90
CA LYS A 246 13.84 37.98 16.44
C LYS A 246 15.09 37.22 16.96
N LYS A 247 14.98 36.30 17.93
CA LYS A 247 16.04 35.39 18.38
C LYS A 247 15.54 33.94 18.34
N SER A 248 15.52 33.37 17.15
CA SER A 248 14.94 32.03 16.98
C SER A 248 16.03 30.97 16.92
N ASN A 249 16.38 30.40 18.04
CA ASN A 249 16.89 29.02 18.01
C ASN A 249 15.70 28.12 17.68
N ASN A 250 15.66 27.57 16.45
CA ASN A 250 14.66 26.58 16.07
C ASN A 250 14.74 25.40 17.06
N LEU A 251 13.68 25.21 17.84
CA LEU A 251 13.62 24.09 18.78
C LEU A 251 13.37 22.81 17.97
N GLU A 252 14.38 21.99 17.86
CA GLU A 252 14.28 20.67 17.25
C GLU A 252 13.99 19.60 18.31
N LYS A 253 13.01 18.75 17.99
CA LYS A 253 12.70 17.57 18.77
C LYS A 253 12.87 16.33 17.91
N LYS A 254 13.81 15.47 18.27
CA LYS A 254 14.02 14.16 17.64
C LYS A 254 13.26 13.09 18.42
N ILE A 255 12.47 12.28 17.72
CA ILE A 255 11.74 11.14 18.27
C ILE A 255 11.82 9.94 17.34
N TYR A 256 11.57 8.75 17.87
CA TYR A 256 11.50 7.52 17.11
C TYR A 256 10.13 6.88 17.22
N ALA A 257 9.58 6.45 16.09
CA ALA A 257 8.36 5.64 16.09
C ALA A 257 8.64 4.23 16.67
N PRO A 258 7.65 3.60 17.32
CA PRO A 258 7.81 2.28 17.92
C PRO A 258 8.22 1.22 16.90
N ASN A 259 8.95 0.18 17.37
CA ASN A 259 9.33 -0.94 16.51
C ASN A 259 8.19 -1.92 16.35
N LYS A 260 7.29 -1.64 15.39
CA LYS A 260 6.14 -2.50 15.06
C LYS A 260 6.26 -3.02 13.64
N ASN A 261 5.84 -4.26 13.44
CA ASN A 261 5.77 -4.87 12.12
C ASN A 261 4.49 -4.40 11.41
N ALA A 262 4.65 -3.53 10.40
CA ALA A 262 3.53 -2.95 9.66
C ALA A 262 2.64 -4.01 8.98
N LEU A 263 3.24 -5.08 8.42
CA LEU A 263 2.48 -6.14 7.76
C LEU A 263 1.65 -6.95 8.78
N LEU A 264 2.20 -7.20 9.95
CA LEU A 264 1.47 -7.87 11.03
C LEU A 264 0.28 -7.04 11.49
N GLU A 265 0.45 -5.73 11.66
CA GLU A 265 -0.63 -4.82 12.06
C GLU A 265 -1.72 -4.71 10.98
N GLU A 266 -1.34 -4.69 9.72
CA GLU A 266 -2.27 -4.73 8.58
C GLU A 266 -3.10 -6.01 8.55
N LEU A 267 -2.46 -7.17 8.73
CA LEU A 267 -3.14 -8.45 8.80
C LEU A 267 -4.06 -8.57 10.03
N LYS A 268 -3.63 -8.08 11.20
CA LYS A 268 -4.50 -8.02 12.39
C LYS A 268 -5.76 -7.18 12.14
N ASP A 269 -5.62 -6.03 11.46
CA ASP A 269 -6.77 -5.19 11.08
C ASP A 269 -7.70 -5.94 10.11
N PHE A 270 -7.14 -6.63 9.10
CA PHE A 270 -7.93 -7.45 8.19
C PHE A 270 -8.70 -8.55 8.95
N ILE A 271 -8.03 -9.34 9.78
CA ILE A 271 -8.65 -10.42 10.56
C ILE A 271 -9.76 -9.89 11.51
N LYS A 272 -9.50 -8.74 12.16
CA LYS A 272 -10.51 -8.06 12.98
C LYS A 272 -11.71 -7.63 12.16
N SER A 273 -11.52 -7.19 10.93
CA SER A 273 -12.59 -6.78 10.03
C SER A 273 -13.44 -7.94 9.52
N CYS A 274 -12.89 -9.16 9.45
CA CYS A 274 -13.62 -10.35 9.02
C CYS A 274 -14.82 -10.71 9.93
N LYS A 275 -14.81 -10.21 11.16
CA LYS A 275 -15.89 -10.42 12.16
C LYS A 275 -16.93 -9.31 12.18
N LYS A 276 -16.82 -8.33 11.28
CA LYS A 276 -17.68 -7.14 11.25
C LYS A 276 -18.42 -7.03 9.91
N ASN A 277 -19.43 -6.18 9.89
CA ASN A 277 -20.03 -5.78 8.63
C ASN A 277 -18.97 -5.12 7.72
N PRO A 278 -19.00 -5.40 6.40
CA PRO A 278 -18.05 -4.84 5.45
C PRO A 278 -18.00 -3.32 5.53
N ASN A 279 -16.79 -2.78 5.70
CA ASN A 279 -16.53 -1.35 5.64
C ASN A 279 -15.52 -1.07 4.53
N ASN A 280 -16.02 -0.73 3.37
CA ASN A 280 -15.25 -0.55 2.14
C ASN A 280 -14.99 0.93 1.80
N LYS A 281 -15.11 1.85 2.77
CA LYS A 281 -14.91 3.31 2.57
C LYS A 281 -13.54 3.65 1.93
N LEU A 282 -12.51 2.86 2.23
CA LEU A 282 -11.18 3.09 1.68
C LEU A 282 -11.05 2.73 0.19
N LEU A 283 -11.97 1.92 -0.36
CA LEU A 283 -11.90 1.53 -1.77
C LEU A 283 -12.03 2.73 -2.72
N ASP A 284 -12.81 3.75 -2.34
CA ASP A 284 -12.87 5.01 -3.10
C ASP A 284 -11.51 5.71 -3.16
N THR A 285 -10.80 5.76 -2.03
CA THR A 285 -9.43 6.32 -1.98
C THR A 285 -8.47 5.51 -2.87
N PHE A 286 -8.57 4.19 -2.85
CA PHE A 286 -7.72 3.33 -3.69
C PHE A 286 -8.07 3.43 -5.18
N TYR A 287 -9.33 3.67 -5.49
CA TYR A 287 -9.76 3.99 -6.85
C TYR A 287 -9.14 5.31 -7.33
N LYS A 288 -9.20 6.37 -6.51
CA LYS A 288 -8.54 7.66 -6.77
C LYS A 288 -7.03 7.50 -6.93
N ASN A 289 -6.38 6.69 -6.08
CA ASN A 289 -4.95 6.36 -6.23
C ASN A 289 -4.67 5.75 -7.61
N THR A 290 -5.47 4.80 -8.06
CA THR A 290 -5.29 4.16 -9.38
C THR A 290 -5.49 5.16 -10.52
N LEU A 291 -6.46 6.08 -10.41
CA LEU A 291 -6.67 7.16 -11.39
C LEU A 291 -5.46 8.10 -11.45
N ILE A 292 -4.92 8.51 -10.30
CA ILE A 292 -3.73 9.36 -10.20
C ILE A 292 -2.53 8.64 -10.84
N CYS A 293 -2.29 7.36 -10.52
CA CYS A 293 -1.22 6.57 -11.15
C CYS A 293 -1.35 6.53 -12.67
N LYS A 294 -2.56 6.36 -13.20
CA LYS A 294 -2.83 6.36 -14.65
C LYS A 294 -2.56 7.73 -15.28
N GLU A 295 -2.99 8.80 -14.64
CA GLU A 295 -2.77 10.16 -15.14
C GLU A 295 -1.27 10.50 -15.16
N ILE A 296 -0.53 10.20 -14.09
CA ILE A 296 0.93 10.36 -14.04
C ILE A 296 1.59 9.58 -15.18
N GLN A 297 1.20 8.32 -15.36
CA GLN A 297 1.73 7.49 -16.44
C GLN A 297 1.45 8.11 -17.80
N LYS A 298 0.23 8.58 -18.04
CA LYS A 298 -0.17 9.23 -19.29
C LYS A 298 0.70 10.46 -19.57
N GLN A 299 0.83 11.39 -18.62
CA GLN A 299 1.65 12.59 -18.78
C GLN A 299 3.11 12.28 -19.12
N ILE A 300 3.72 11.27 -18.45
CA ILE A 300 5.11 10.89 -18.73
C ILE A 300 5.28 10.22 -20.10
N PHE A 301 4.27 9.52 -20.61
CA PHE A 301 4.35 8.91 -21.93
C PHE A 301 4.01 9.87 -23.08
N SER A 302 3.26 10.95 -22.79
CA SER A 302 2.91 11.99 -23.78
C SER A 302 4.01 13.04 -23.97
N ASN A 303 4.95 13.13 -23.04
CA ASN A 303 6.19 13.92 -23.10
C ASN A 303 7.35 13.02 -23.56
#